data_4d330e6f79dca8e63c1c7837ec18e33b
#
_entry.id   4d330e6f79dca8e63c1c7837ec18e33b
#
_cell.length_a   1.000
_cell.length_b   1.000
_cell.length_c   1.000
_cell.angle_alpha   90.00
_cell.angle_beta   90.00
_cell.angle_gamma   90.00
#
_symmetry.space_group_name_H-M   'P 1'
#
loop_
_entity.id
_entity.type
_entity.pdbx_description
1 polymer ?
#
loop_
_entity_poly.entity_id
_entity_poly.type
_entity_poly.pdbx_seq_one_letter_code
_entity_poly.pdbx_strand_id
1 'polypeptide(L)'
;ECDIRIIPIDDTVINKMLTYSSSYSRYTIPAGTYKGQDEDINTIGVKSVLITSDSISEALVKQLTQMLFKKSKELQYSTSLDLQIDEKFATDDITIPFHSGAESYYKEKGINLNTQ
;
A
#
# COMPACT_ATOMS: atom_id res chain seq x y z
N GLU A 1 -18.03 10.85 -20.67
CA GLU A 1 -16.84 10.96 -19.82
C GLU A 1 -16.43 12.42 -19.76
N CYS A 2 -16.33 12.98 -18.57
CA CYS A 2 -15.88 14.36 -18.36
C CYS A 2 -14.38 14.37 -18.05
N ASP A 3 -13.69 15.41 -18.53
CA ASP A 3 -12.34 15.70 -18.07
C ASP A 3 -12.40 16.17 -16.62
N ILE A 4 -11.53 15.65 -15.77
CA ILE A 4 -11.46 16.03 -14.37
C ILE A 4 -10.18 16.85 -14.12
N ARG A 5 -10.26 17.75 -13.16
CA ARG A 5 -9.10 18.46 -12.63
C ARG A 5 -8.95 18.09 -11.15
N ILE A 6 -7.82 17.49 -10.81
CA ILE A 6 -7.47 17.20 -9.43
C ILE A 6 -6.75 18.43 -8.87
N ILE A 7 -7.16 18.86 -7.69
CA ILE A 7 -6.51 19.96 -6.98
C ILE A 7 -5.43 19.35 -6.08
N PRO A 8 -4.15 19.68 -6.28
CA PRO A 8 -3.08 19.17 -5.43
C PRO A 8 -3.22 19.70 -4.00
N ILE A 9 -2.80 18.90 -3.04
CA ILE A 9 -2.71 19.31 -1.64
C ILE A 9 -1.30 19.90 -1.42
N ASP A 10 -1.25 21.07 -0.82
CA ASP A 10 0.02 21.71 -0.47
C ASP A 10 0.85 20.84 0.48
N ASP A 11 2.16 20.78 0.26
CA ASP A 11 3.08 19.96 1.07
C ASP A 11 3.04 20.30 2.56
N THR A 12 2.79 21.55 2.91
CA THR A 12 2.65 21.97 4.32
C THR A 12 1.42 21.33 4.96
N VAL A 13 0.33 21.22 4.19
CA VAL A 13 -0.90 20.56 4.63
C VAL A 13 -0.70 19.07 4.73
N ILE A 14 -0.07 18.46 3.71
CA ILE A 14 0.28 17.04 3.73
C ILE A 14 1.10 16.70 4.97
N ASN A 15 2.16 17.45 5.25
CA ASN A 15 3.01 17.23 6.43
C ASN A 15 2.23 17.32 7.73
N LYS A 16 1.32 18.30 7.87
CA LYS A 16 0.45 18.37 9.04
C LYS A 16 -0.46 17.15 9.17
N MET A 17 -1.05 16.69 8.09
CA MET A 17 -1.94 15.53 8.12
C MET A 17 -1.20 14.26 8.55
N LEU A 18 0.03 14.06 8.08
CA LEU A 18 0.88 12.94 8.49
C LEU A 18 1.25 12.98 9.98
N THR A 19 1.30 14.17 10.61
CA THR A 19 1.52 14.26 12.06
C THR A 19 0.25 13.99 12.87
N TYR A 20 -0.93 14.16 12.28
CA TYR A 20 -2.20 13.91 12.99
C TYR A 20 -2.57 12.43 13.05
N SER A 21 -2.18 11.64 12.06
CA SER A 21 -2.52 10.23 12.01
C SER A 21 -1.49 9.42 11.24
N SER A 22 -1.01 8.37 11.88
CA SER A 22 -0.14 7.36 11.26
C SER A 22 -0.86 6.48 10.21
N SER A 23 -2.17 6.64 10.04
CA SER A 23 -2.93 5.94 9.00
C SER A 23 -2.79 6.58 7.62
N TYR A 24 -2.27 7.82 7.55
CA TYR A 24 -2.01 8.49 6.28
C TYR A 24 -0.57 8.26 5.84
N SER A 25 -0.38 8.15 4.54
CA SER A 25 0.94 8.14 3.89
C SER A 25 0.95 9.14 2.73
N ARG A 26 2.15 9.61 2.36
CA ARG A 26 2.29 10.36 1.11
C ARG A 26 1.95 9.46 -0.05
N TYR A 27 1.20 10.01 -0.98
CA TYR A 27 0.87 9.33 -2.21
C TYR A 27 0.98 10.29 -3.39
N THR A 28 1.46 9.79 -4.50
CA THR A 28 1.47 10.54 -5.77
C THR A 28 0.56 9.82 -6.75
N ILE A 29 -0.43 10.52 -7.25
CA ILE A 29 -1.28 10.04 -8.34
C ILE A 29 -0.47 10.26 -9.63
N PRO A 30 -0.05 9.20 -10.34
CA PRO A 30 0.74 9.34 -11.55
C PRO A 30 -0.02 10.07 -12.65
N ALA A 31 0.70 10.84 -13.47
CA ALA A 31 0.14 11.44 -14.67
C ALA A 31 -0.56 10.40 -15.55
N GLY A 32 -1.71 10.77 -16.13
CA GLY A 32 -2.49 9.88 -16.98
C GLY A 32 -3.35 8.86 -16.24
N THR A 33 -3.41 8.89 -14.90
CA THR A 33 -4.32 8.03 -14.12
C THR A 33 -5.78 8.37 -14.44
N TYR A 34 -6.08 9.63 -14.61
CA TYR A 34 -7.41 10.10 -14.97
C TYR A 34 -7.38 10.90 -16.28
N LYS A 35 -8.50 10.89 -17.00
CA LYS A 35 -8.64 11.68 -18.24
C LYS A 35 -8.50 13.17 -17.94
N GLY A 36 -7.58 13.84 -18.64
CA GLY A 36 -7.29 15.26 -18.46
C GLY A 36 -6.31 15.59 -17.34
N GLN A 37 -5.67 14.56 -16.75
CA GLN A 37 -4.61 14.73 -15.77
C GLN A 37 -3.25 14.41 -16.42
N ASP A 38 -2.50 15.43 -16.76
CA ASP A 38 -1.25 15.32 -17.53
C ASP A 38 0.01 15.40 -16.64
N GLU A 39 -0.15 15.66 -15.35
CA GLU A 39 0.94 15.81 -14.37
C GLU A 39 0.74 14.92 -13.14
N ASP A 40 1.85 14.55 -12.50
CA ASP A 40 1.84 13.88 -11.21
C ASP A 40 1.23 14.78 -10.14
N ILE A 41 0.36 14.23 -9.30
CA ILE A 41 -0.31 14.99 -8.25
C ILE A 41 0.03 14.43 -6.88
N ASN A 42 0.71 15.23 -6.06
CA ASN A 42 1.00 14.88 -4.67
C ASN A 42 -0.26 15.02 -3.81
N THR A 43 -0.52 14.00 -3.01
CA THR A 43 -1.67 13.90 -2.13
C THR A 43 -1.34 13.01 -0.92
N ILE A 44 -2.35 12.67 -0.17
CA ILE A 44 -2.30 11.64 0.89
C ILE A 44 -3.08 10.41 0.47
N GLY A 45 -2.63 9.26 0.93
CA GLY A 45 -3.31 7.98 0.76
C GLY A 45 -3.58 7.30 2.09
N VAL A 46 -4.45 6.31 2.04
CA VAL A 46 -4.70 5.37 3.13
C VAL A 46 -4.48 3.97 2.57
N LYS A 47 -3.67 3.18 3.25
CA LYS A 47 -3.39 1.81 2.82
C LYS A 47 -4.48 0.85 3.32
N SER A 48 -4.90 -0.05 2.45
CA SER A 48 -5.68 -1.22 2.86
C SER A 48 -4.72 -2.28 3.39
N VAL A 49 -5.02 -2.82 4.57
CA VAL A 49 -4.19 -3.82 5.25
C VAL A 49 -4.97 -5.10 5.40
N LEU A 50 -4.40 -6.22 4.97
CA LEU A 50 -4.94 -7.54 5.26
C LEU A 50 -4.52 -7.96 6.66
N ILE A 51 -5.49 -8.12 7.55
CA ILE A 51 -5.25 -8.52 8.94
C ILE A 51 -5.68 -9.97 9.16
N THR A 52 -5.00 -10.64 10.09
CA THR A 52 -5.32 -11.99 10.52
C THR A 52 -5.04 -12.14 12.01
N SER A 53 -5.58 -13.21 12.63
CA SER A 53 -5.28 -13.54 14.02
C SER A 53 -3.86 -14.13 14.13
N ASP A 54 -3.18 -13.84 15.22
CA ASP A 54 -1.90 -14.43 15.63
C ASP A 54 -1.98 -15.95 15.89
N SER A 55 -3.20 -16.47 16.11
CA SER A 55 -3.46 -17.90 16.26
C SER A 55 -3.38 -18.70 14.96
N ILE A 56 -3.34 -18.04 13.82
CA ILE A 56 -3.16 -18.70 12.52
C ILE A 56 -1.71 -19.17 12.40
N SER A 57 -1.48 -20.37 11.85
CA SER A 57 -0.13 -20.88 11.74
C SER A 57 0.78 -20.01 10.84
N GLU A 58 2.02 -19.85 11.27
CA GLU A 58 3.05 -19.13 10.50
C GLU A 58 3.15 -19.62 9.06
N ALA A 59 3.17 -20.94 8.87
CA ALA A 59 3.28 -21.55 7.55
C ALA A 59 2.13 -21.14 6.62
N LEU A 60 0.89 -21.09 7.15
CA LEU A 60 -0.27 -20.72 6.35
C LEU A 60 -0.22 -19.23 5.96
N VAL A 61 0.07 -18.35 6.93
CA VAL A 61 0.16 -16.91 6.64
C VAL A 61 1.30 -16.61 5.68
N LYS A 62 2.45 -17.29 5.81
CA LYS A 62 3.55 -17.17 4.86
C LYS A 62 3.13 -17.57 3.44
N GLN A 63 2.41 -18.68 3.30
CA GLN A 63 1.88 -19.11 1.99
C GLN A 63 0.88 -18.10 1.42
N LEU A 64 -0.03 -17.57 2.23
CA LEU A 64 -0.99 -16.55 1.83
C LEU A 64 -0.27 -15.28 1.35
N THR A 65 0.72 -14.80 2.09
CA THR A 65 1.53 -13.64 1.72
C THR A 65 2.25 -13.88 0.39
N GLN A 66 2.86 -15.05 0.21
CA GLN A 66 3.50 -15.43 -1.04
C GLN A 66 2.51 -15.48 -2.22
N MET A 67 1.33 -16.04 -1.99
CA MET A 67 0.29 -16.10 -3.04
C MET A 67 -0.20 -14.72 -3.44
N LEU A 68 -0.40 -13.81 -2.47
CA LEU A 68 -0.83 -12.45 -2.72
C LEU A 68 0.08 -11.74 -3.73
N PHE A 69 1.40 -11.78 -3.50
CA PHE A 69 2.36 -11.14 -4.39
C PHE A 69 2.55 -11.92 -5.71
N LYS A 70 2.57 -13.24 -5.65
CA LYS A 70 2.67 -14.07 -6.87
C LYS A 70 1.49 -13.87 -7.82
N LYS A 71 0.30 -13.61 -7.26
CA LYS A 71 -0.95 -13.41 -8.00
C LYS A 71 -1.37 -11.94 -8.10
N SER A 72 -0.51 -11.02 -7.76
CA SER A 72 -0.81 -9.58 -7.73
C SER A 72 -1.39 -9.08 -9.05
N LYS A 73 -0.84 -9.48 -10.18
CA LYS A 73 -1.35 -9.12 -11.51
C LYS A 73 -2.75 -9.67 -11.76
N GLU A 74 -3.03 -10.91 -11.39
CA GLU A 74 -4.36 -11.51 -11.55
C GLU A 74 -5.39 -10.81 -10.66
N LEU A 75 -5.00 -10.48 -9.43
CA LEU A 75 -5.84 -9.72 -8.51
C LEU A 75 -6.12 -8.31 -9.04
N GLN A 76 -5.12 -7.63 -9.58
CA GLN A 76 -5.25 -6.31 -10.19
C GLN A 76 -6.24 -6.33 -11.38
N TYR A 77 -6.15 -7.34 -12.24
CA TYR A 77 -7.09 -7.50 -13.37
C TYR A 77 -8.50 -7.91 -12.96
N SER A 78 -8.67 -8.55 -11.80
CA SER A 78 -9.98 -9.00 -11.32
C SER A 78 -10.80 -7.89 -10.65
N THR A 79 -10.20 -6.73 -10.40
CA THR A 79 -10.85 -5.59 -9.78
C THR A 79 -10.82 -4.39 -10.72
N SER A 80 -11.81 -3.50 -10.58
CA SER A 80 -11.79 -2.19 -11.25
C SER A 80 -10.91 -1.16 -10.53
N LEU A 81 -10.24 -1.57 -9.45
CA LEU A 81 -9.36 -0.73 -8.65
C LEU A 81 -7.93 -0.87 -9.15
N ASP A 82 -7.22 0.24 -9.25
CA ASP A 82 -5.78 0.23 -9.47
C ASP A 82 -5.09 -0.12 -8.14
N LEU A 83 -4.89 -1.43 -7.92
CA LEU A 83 -4.28 -1.94 -6.70
C LEU A 83 -2.76 -2.00 -6.87
N GLN A 84 -2.04 -1.20 -6.09
CA GLN A 84 -0.59 -1.36 -5.99
C GLN A 84 -0.27 -2.51 -5.03
N ILE A 85 0.01 -3.69 -5.59
CA ILE A 85 0.36 -4.89 -4.84
C ILE A 85 1.82 -5.25 -5.13
N ASP A 86 2.74 -4.64 -4.40
CA ASP A 86 4.16 -4.97 -4.41
C ASP A 86 4.72 -5.00 -2.99
N GLU A 87 5.82 -5.75 -2.80
CA GLU A 87 6.37 -6.01 -1.48
C GLU A 87 6.87 -4.74 -0.79
N LYS A 88 7.46 -3.80 -1.52
CA LYS A 88 7.96 -2.56 -0.95
C LYS A 88 6.81 -1.70 -0.44
N PHE A 89 5.81 -1.46 -1.28
CA PHE A 89 4.63 -0.69 -0.90
C PHE A 89 3.89 -1.33 0.29
N ALA A 90 3.83 -2.67 0.33
CA ALA A 90 3.16 -3.41 1.39
C ALA A 90 3.85 -3.33 2.76
N THR A 91 5.14 -2.99 2.79
CA THR A 91 5.92 -2.91 4.05
C THR A 91 6.17 -1.48 4.52
N ASP A 92 5.96 -0.49 3.66
CA ASP A 92 6.15 0.92 4.02
C ASP A 92 4.98 1.44 4.87
N ASP A 93 5.27 2.24 5.88
CA ASP A 93 4.27 2.95 6.71
C ASP A 93 3.19 2.05 7.34
N ILE A 94 3.53 0.81 7.69
CA ILE A 94 2.63 -0.08 8.43
C ILE A 94 2.86 0.12 9.92
N THR A 95 1.81 0.45 10.64
CA THR A 95 1.85 0.82 12.06
C THR A 95 1.41 -0.30 13.01
N ILE A 96 0.93 -1.41 12.45
CA ILE A 96 0.56 -2.61 13.23
C ILE A 96 1.63 -3.69 13.06
N PRO A 97 1.85 -4.55 14.06
CA PRO A 97 2.81 -5.65 13.95
C PRO A 97 2.47 -6.58 12.77
N PHE A 98 3.50 -7.03 12.08
CA PHE A 98 3.33 -8.09 11.10
C PHE A 98 3.13 -9.43 11.78
N HIS A 99 2.31 -10.28 11.19
CA HIS A 99 2.21 -11.68 11.61
C HIS A 99 3.54 -12.41 11.30
N SER A 100 3.98 -13.31 12.18
CA SER A 100 5.26 -14.05 12.04
C SER A 100 5.44 -14.71 10.65
N GLY A 101 4.35 -15.21 10.06
CA GLY A 101 4.37 -15.77 8.71
C GLY A 101 4.65 -14.75 7.62
N ALA A 102 4.10 -13.54 7.73
CA ALA A 102 4.40 -12.45 6.83
C ALA A 102 5.85 -11.97 6.99
N GLU A 103 6.31 -11.82 8.24
CA GLU A 103 7.72 -11.49 8.53
C GLU A 103 8.69 -12.50 7.92
N SER A 104 8.40 -13.80 8.08
CA SER A 104 9.20 -14.89 7.51
C SER A 104 9.30 -14.79 5.99
N TYR A 105 8.19 -14.44 5.31
CA TYR A 105 8.18 -14.21 3.86
C TYR A 105 9.06 -13.02 3.47
N TYR A 106 8.87 -11.85 4.09
CA TYR A 106 9.64 -10.65 3.77
C TYR A 106 11.12 -10.82 4.05
N LYS A 107 11.49 -11.49 5.13
CA LYS A 107 12.87 -11.82 5.47
C LYS A 107 13.54 -12.69 4.40
N GLU A 108 12.84 -13.69 3.87
CA GLU A 108 13.35 -14.51 2.75
C GLU A 108 13.57 -13.70 1.46
N LYS A 109 12.78 -12.65 1.28
CA LYS A 109 12.94 -11.72 0.16
C LYS A 109 14.03 -10.66 0.39
N GLY A 110 14.68 -10.66 1.55
CA GLY A 110 15.69 -9.66 1.92
C GLY A 110 15.11 -8.29 2.24
N ILE A 111 13.81 -8.23 2.55
CA ILE A 111 13.11 -7.00 2.91
C ILE A 111 13.16 -6.85 4.43
N ASN A 112 13.78 -5.77 4.89
CA ASN A 112 13.81 -5.43 6.30
C ASN A 112 12.52 -4.71 6.68
N LEU A 113 11.80 -5.27 7.64
CA LEU A 113 10.63 -4.63 8.22
C LEU A 113 11.09 -3.63 9.28
N ASN A 114 10.70 -2.38 9.13
CA ASN A 114 10.86 -1.41 10.20
C ASN A 114 9.80 -1.70 11.27
N THR A 115 10.11 -2.56 12.19
CA THR A 115 9.32 -2.72 13.42
C THR A 115 9.57 -1.48 14.28
N GLN A 116 8.54 -0.64 14.42
CA GLN A 116 8.51 0.41 15.44
C GLN A 116 8.24 -0.20 16.81
#